data_c29f19514b939f292516acbb0b1f08d3
#
_entry.id   c29f19514b939f292516acbb0b1f08d3
#
_cell.length_a   1.000
_cell.length_b   1.000
_cell.length_c   1.000
_cell.angle_alpha   90.00
_cell.angle_beta   90.00
_cell.angle_gamma   90.00
#
_symmetry.space_group_name_H-M   'P 1'
#
loop_
_entity.id
_entity.type
_entity.pdbx_description
1 polymer ?
#
loop_
_entity_poly.entity_id
_entity_poly.type
_entity_poly.pdbx_seq_one_letter_code
_entity_poly.pdbx_strand_id
1 'polypeptide(L)'
;GPISLDPAAMILHYGQEVFEGMKAYRAVDGRILLFRPEENFKRLNLSNERLCIPLVDVEKCVELTKQFVNLDKDWIPSAPDTSLYLRPFIFASDPHLGVRPGKHYYFMIIASPVGPYYPEGLDPVKIYVETEFVRAVKGGTGFTKTGGNYASSLKAQAVAKEKHYTQVLWLDG
;
A
#
# COMPACT_ATOMS: atom_id res chain seq x y z
N GLY A 1 -8.63 16.54 4.66
CA GLY A 1 -7.85 17.78 4.55
C GLY A 1 -6.35 17.48 4.47
N PRO A 2 -5.47 18.49 4.34
CA PRO A 2 -4.03 18.29 4.28
C PRO A 2 -3.47 17.80 5.63
N ILE A 3 -2.36 17.05 5.56
CA ILE A 3 -1.57 16.68 6.72
C ILE A 3 -0.48 17.73 6.90
N SER A 4 -0.40 18.33 8.09
CA SER A 4 0.69 19.23 8.45
C SER A 4 1.81 18.46 9.11
N LEU A 5 3.03 18.57 8.56
CA LEU A 5 4.22 17.92 9.08
C LEU A 5 5.34 18.95 9.25
N ASP A 6 6.18 18.76 10.28
CA ASP A 6 7.43 19.49 10.41
C ASP A 6 8.35 19.13 9.22
N PRO A 7 9.09 20.08 8.62
CA PRO A 7 10.04 19.79 7.55
C PRO A 7 11.11 18.75 7.93
N ALA A 8 11.44 18.61 9.22
CA ALA A 8 12.36 17.60 9.73
C ALA A 8 11.67 16.25 10.04
N ALA A 9 10.39 16.06 9.71
CA ALA A 9 9.70 14.80 9.97
C ALA A 9 10.43 13.64 9.29
N MET A 10 10.73 12.59 10.06
CA MET A 10 11.58 11.46 9.64
C MET A 10 11.10 10.77 8.36
N ILE A 11 9.79 10.73 8.13
CA ILE A 11 9.22 10.17 6.89
C ILE A 11 9.77 10.85 5.64
N LEU A 12 9.98 12.16 5.66
CA LEU A 12 10.46 12.95 4.51
C LEU A 12 11.92 12.66 4.14
N HIS A 13 12.70 12.10 5.08
CA HIS A 13 14.15 11.90 4.93
C HIS A 13 14.56 10.44 4.88
N TYR A 14 13.90 9.57 5.67
CA TYR A 14 14.32 8.18 5.86
C TYR A 14 13.27 7.16 5.43
N GLY A 15 12.08 7.60 4.98
CA GLY A 15 11.06 6.72 4.44
C GLY A 15 10.57 5.64 5.40
N GLN A 16 10.62 5.89 6.73
CA GLN A 16 10.10 4.94 7.71
C GLN A 16 8.57 4.96 7.69
N GLU A 17 8.01 4.16 6.78
CA GLU A 17 6.58 4.01 6.57
C GLU A 17 6.24 2.63 6.04
N VAL A 18 5.02 2.19 6.26
CA VAL A 18 4.43 0.97 5.72
C VAL A 18 2.99 1.23 5.30
N PHE A 19 2.50 0.45 4.35
CA PHE A 19 1.12 0.58 3.92
C PHE A 19 0.48 -0.75 3.53
N GLU A 20 -0.84 -0.75 3.47
CA GLU A 20 -1.63 -1.86 2.99
C GLU A 20 -2.61 -1.43 1.90
N GLY A 21 -3.19 -2.40 1.22
CA GLY A 21 -4.24 -2.18 0.25
C GLY A 21 -5.27 -3.28 0.33
N MET A 22 -6.52 -2.89 0.54
CA MET A 22 -7.68 -3.78 0.51
C MET A 22 -8.84 -3.08 -0.19
N LYS A 23 -9.92 -3.79 -0.43
CA LYS A 23 -11.06 -3.26 -1.16
C LYS A 23 -12.37 -3.59 -0.44
N ALA A 24 -13.30 -2.63 -0.46
CA ALA A 24 -14.68 -2.88 -0.09
C ALA A 24 -15.53 -2.98 -1.36
N TYR A 25 -16.38 -3.99 -1.44
CA TYR A 25 -17.21 -4.30 -2.58
C TYR A 25 -18.69 -4.19 -2.21
N ARG A 26 -19.50 -3.73 -3.17
CA ARG A 26 -20.94 -3.83 -3.07
C ARG A 26 -21.41 -5.09 -3.79
N ALA A 27 -21.98 -6.01 -3.05
CA ALA A 27 -22.58 -7.23 -3.61
C ALA A 27 -23.90 -6.92 -4.32
N VAL A 28 -24.37 -7.84 -5.19
CA VAL A 28 -25.61 -7.71 -5.94
C VAL A 28 -26.83 -7.55 -5.02
N ASP A 29 -26.80 -8.17 -3.85
CA ASP A 29 -27.83 -8.08 -2.82
C ASP A 29 -27.72 -6.82 -1.92
N GLY A 30 -26.80 -5.90 -2.26
CA GLY A 30 -26.56 -4.65 -1.53
C GLY A 30 -25.65 -4.74 -0.32
N ARG A 31 -25.22 -5.93 0.09
CA ARG A 31 -24.25 -6.08 1.20
C ARG A 31 -22.92 -5.48 0.84
N ILE A 32 -22.22 -4.97 1.85
CA ILE A 32 -20.83 -4.49 1.72
C ILE A 32 -19.90 -5.57 2.24
N LEU A 33 -18.92 -5.94 1.43
CA LEU A 33 -18.03 -7.05 1.69
C LEU A 33 -16.57 -6.58 1.74
N LEU A 34 -15.83 -7.11 2.72
CA LEU A 34 -14.37 -7.06 2.81
C LEU A 34 -13.84 -8.49 2.67
N PHE A 35 -12.77 -8.67 1.92
CA PHE A 35 -12.16 -9.99 1.77
C PHE A 35 -10.95 -10.13 2.70
N ARG A 36 -11.07 -10.94 3.75
CA ARG A 36 -10.02 -11.32 4.71
C ARG A 36 -9.15 -10.13 5.19
N PRO A 37 -9.76 -9.02 5.69
CA PRO A 37 -9.01 -7.82 6.09
C PRO A 37 -8.00 -8.09 7.20
N GLU A 38 -8.20 -9.11 8.03
CA GLU A 38 -7.26 -9.54 9.07
C GLU A 38 -5.89 -9.94 8.50
N GLU A 39 -5.84 -10.56 7.32
CA GLU A 39 -4.57 -10.94 6.69
C GLU A 39 -3.77 -9.72 6.22
N ASN A 40 -4.46 -8.66 5.81
CA ASN A 40 -3.81 -7.39 5.48
C ASN A 40 -3.16 -6.77 6.73
N PHE A 41 -3.85 -6.74 7.87
CA PHE A 41 -3.27 -6.18 9.10
C PHE A 41 -2.18 -7.06 9.71
N LYS A 42 -2.26 -8.39 9.56
CA LYS A 42 -1.14 -9.29 9.89
C LYS A 42 0.09 -8.99 9.04
N ARG A 43 -0.07 -8.78 7.72
CA ARG A 43 1.02 -8.40 6.82
C ARG A 43 1.54 -6.99 7.12
N LEU A 44 0.68 -6.04 7.49
CA LEU A 44 1.10 -4.73 7.98
C LEU A 44 2.04 -4.87 9.18
N ASN A 45 1.71 -5.76 10.13
CA ASN A 45 2.55 -6.02 11.30
C ASN A 45 3.89 -6.67 10.95
N LEU A 46 3.96 -7.57 9.96
CA LEU A 46 5.25 -8.08 9.45
C LEU A 46 6.10 -6.95 8.87
N SER A 47 5.48 -6.00 8.19
CA SER A 47 6.17 -4.82 7.67
C SER A 47 6.59 -3.87 8.79
N ASN A 48 5.73 -3.66 9.80
CA ASN A 48 6.02 -2.85 10.99
C ASN A 48 7.25 -3.39 11.73
N GLU A 49 7.28 -4.69 12.00
CA GLU A 49 8.40 -5.36 12.69
C GLU A 49 9.72 -5.11 11.95
N ARG A 50 9.75 -5.31 10.64
CA ARG A 50 10.97 -5.10 9.83
C ARG A 50 11.50 -3.67 9.89
N LEU A 51 10.62 -2.67 9.99
CA LEU A 51 10.98 -1.25 10.02
C LEU A 51 10.97 -0.64 11.42
N CYS A 52 10.92 -1.45 12.46
CA CYS A 52 10.88 -0.99 13.86
C CYS A 52 9.73 -0.02 14.16
N ILE A 53 8.57 -0.23 13.51
CA ILE A 53 7.33 0.48 13.79
C ILE A 53 6.52 -0.35 14.81
N PRO A 54 5.84 0.27 15.78
CA PRO A 54 5.00 -0.46 16.72
C PRO A 54 3.92 -1.32 16.03
N LEU A 55 3.67 -2.52 16.55
CA LEU A 55 2.62 -3.39 16.03
C LEU A 55 1.24 -2.82 16.35
N VAL A 56 0.28 -3.05 15.45
CA VAL A 56 -1.11 -2.68 15.65
C VAL A 56 -1.91 -3.90 16.11
N ASP A 57 -2.97 -3.66 16.87
CA ASP A 57 -3.97 -4.67 17.20
C ASP A 57 -4.80 -5.00 15.95
N VAL A 58 -4.68 -6.23 15.46
CA VAL A 58 -5.32 -6.67 14.21
C VAL A 58 -6.84 -6.62 14.30
N GLU A 59 -7.42 -7.11 15.39
CA GLU A 59 -8.88 -7.17 15.59
C GLU A 59 -9.47 -5.77 15.65
N LYS A 60 -8.84 -4.89 16.41
CA LYS A 60 -9.22 -3.48 16.50
C LYS A 60 -9.13 -2.76 15.16
N CYS A 61 -8.08 -3.01 14.39
CA CYS A 61 -7.91 -2.40 13.06
C CYS A 61 -8.99 -2.89 12.08
N VAL A 62 -9.35 -4.17 12.13
CA VAL A 62 -10.46 -4.73 11.33
C VAL A 62 -11.78 -4.06 11.70
N GLU A 63 -12.06 -3.93 12.99
CA GLU A 63 -13.30 -3.29 13.46
C GLU A 63 -13.37 -1.80 13.06
N LEU A 64 -12.30 -1.04 13.25
CA LEU A 64 -12.22 0.35 12.80
C LEU A 64 -12.38 0.49 11.28
N THR A 65 -11.84 -0.46 10.51
CA THR A 65 -12.01 -0.49 9.05
C THR A 65 -13.48 -0.71 8.67
N LYS A 66 -14.18 -1.63 9.34
CA LYS A 66 -15.63 -1.84 9.12
C LYS A 66 -16.43 -0.58 9.43
N GLN A 67 -16.13 0.08 10.55
CA GLN A 67 -16.79 1.34 10.94
C GLN A 67 -16.54 2.44 9.90
N PHE A 68 -15.29 2.61 9.45
CA PHE A 68 -14.92 3.57 8.41
C PHE A 68 -15.66 3.29 7.09
N VAL A 69 -15.66 2.05 6.64
CA VAL A 69 -16.38 1.65 5.41
C VAL A 69 -17.89 1.85 5.54
N ASN A 70 -18.47 1.61 6.71
CA ASN A 70 -19.90 1.85 6.93
C ASN A 70 -20.24 3.35 6.96
N LEU A 71 -19.35 4.20 7.48
CA LEU A 71 -19.51 5.65 7.47
C LEU A 71 -19.53 6.20 6.03
N ASP A 72 -18.61 5.70 5.20
CA ASP A 72 -18.42 6.15 3.82
C ASP A 72 -19.04 5.18 2.77
N LYS A 73 -20.02 4.37 3.17
CA LYS A 73 -20.61 3.32 2.33
C LYS A 73 -21.17 3.82 0.99
N ASP A 74 -21.60 5.06 0.92
CA ASP A 74 -22.17 5.66 -0.29
C ASP A 74 -21.09 5.96 -1.34
N TRP A 75 -19.80 5.96 -0.96
CA TRP A 75 -18.68 6.06 -1.87
C TRP A 75 -18.29 4.72 -2.53
N ILE A 76 -18.88 3.60 -2.10
CA ILE A 76 -18.66 2.29 -2.71
C ILE A 76 -19.44 2.22 -4.01
N PRO A 77 -18.79 2.22 -5.19
CA PRO A 77 -19.47 2.21 -6.47
C PRO A 77 -20.23 0.90 -6.68
N SER A 78 -21.26 0.94 -7.52
CA SER A 78 -22.14 -0.20 -7.86
C SER A 78 -21.93 -0.74 -9.27
N ALA A 79 -21.13 -0.05 -10.10
CA ALA A 79 -20.81 -0.54 -11.44
C ALA A 79 -19.98 -1.85 -11.37
N PRO A 80 -20.13 -2.75 -12.36
CA PRO A 80 -19.31 -3.97 -12.43
C PRO A 80 -17.81 -3.65 -12.36
N ASP A 81 -17.03 -4.55 -11.74
CA ASP A 81 -15.57 -4.47 -11.58
C ASP A 81 -15.06 -3.23 -10.85
N THR A 82 -15.92 -2.50 -10.17
CA THR A 82 -15.56 -1.35 -9.34
C THR A 82 -15.53 -1.70 -7.86
N SER A 83 -14.85 -0.89 -7.07
CA SER A 83 -14.73 -1.06 -5.62
C SER A 83 -14.29 0.22 -4.94
N LEU A 84 -14.41 0.27 -3.61
CA LEU A 84 -13.75 1.29 -2.80
C LEU A 84 -12.40 0.75 -2.35
N TYR A 85 -11.31 1.32 -2.86
CA TYR A 85 -9.96 0.98 -2.44
C TYR A 85 -9.66 1.64 -1.09
N LEU A 86 -9.15 0.85 -0.15
CA LEU A 86 -8.76 1.28 1.19
C LEU A 86 -7.24 1.19 1.32
N ARG A 87 -6.61 2.28 1.79
CA ARG A 87 -5.18 2.41 2.02
C ARG A 87 -4.87 2.68 3.49
N PRO A 88 -4.75 1.65 4.34
CA PRO A 88 -4.11 1.79 5.64
C PRO A 88 -2.62 2.07 5.47
N PHE A 89 -2.08 3.01 6.26
CA PHE A 89 -0.64 3.30 6.26
C PHE A 89 -0.20 3.88 7.59
N ILE A 90 1.09 3.68 7.90
CA ILE A 90 1.73 4.17 9.12
C ILE A 90 3.04 4.82 8.72
N PHE A 91 3.34 5.99 9.27
CA PHE A 91 4.62 6.66 9.04
C PHE A 91 5.14 7.39 10.28
N ALA A 92 6.47 7.47 10.38
CA ALA A 92 7.13 8.20 11.46
C ALA A 92 7.05 9.72 11.24
N SER A 93 6.58 10.45 12.26
CA SER A 93 6.34 11.90 12.21
C SER A 93 7.30 12.72 13.08
N ASP A 94 8.24 12.11 13.79
CA ASP A 94 9.19 12.82 14.63
C ASP A 94 9.97 13.88 13.83
N PRO A 95 10.11 15.11 14.33
CA PRO A 95 11.01 16.12 13.77
C PRO A 95 12.46 15.82 14.19
N HIS A 96 13.12 14.94 13.44
CA HIS A 96 14.47 14.50 13.79
C HIS A 96 15.30 14.16 12.55
N LEU A 97 16.43 14.85 12.38
CA LEU A 97 17.41 14.60 11.32
C LEU A 97 18.51 13.65 11.83
N GLY A 98 18.19 12.36 11.86
CA GLY A 98 19.12 11.29 12.25
C GLY A 98 18.45 9.92 12.11
N VAL A 99 19.20 8.92 11.67
CA VAL A 99 18.67 7.58 11.43
C VAL A 99 18.48 6.84 12.75
N ARG A 100 17.24 6.63 13.14
CA ARG A 100 16.79 5.83 14.29
C ARG A 100 15.34 5.42 14.06
N PRO A 101 14.81 4.45 14.82
CA PRO A 101 13.36 4.23 14.87
C PRO A 101 12.63 5.47 15.38
N GLY A 102 11.51 5.82 14.77
CA GLY A 102 10.62 6.88 15.23
C GLY A 102 10.06 6.62 16.62
N LYS A 103 9.59 7.66 17.30
CA LYS A 103 8.88 7.58 18.58
C LYS A 103 7.41 7.95 18.44
N HIS A 104 7.08 8.69 17.38
CA HIS A 104 5.72 9.14 17.09
C HIS A 104 5.35 8.74 15.67
N TYR A 105 4.14 8.24 15.51
CA TYR A 105 3.63 7.74 14.24
C TYR A 105 2.22 8.23 13.99
N TYR A 106 1.89 8.45 12.72
CA TYR A 106 0.50 8.53 12.29
C TYR A 106 0.07 7.18 11.70
N PHE A 107 -1.09 6.69 12.16
CA PHE A 107 -1.82 5.62 11.50
C PHE A 107 -3.07 6.20 10.86
N MET A 108 -3.25 5.94 9.56
CA MET A 108 -4.39 6.47 8.81
C MET A 108 -4.95 5.41 7.87
N ILE A 109 -6.24 5.57 7.54
CA ILE A 109 -6.89 4.83 6.45
C ILE A 109 -7.52 5.87 5.53
N ILE A 110 -7.13 5.87 4.26
CA ILE A 110 -7.77 6.68 3.23
C ILE A 110 -8.49 5.77 2.24
N ALA A 111 -9.52 6.30 1.57
CA ALA A 111 -10.33 5.55 0.62
C ALA A 111 -10.46 6.29 -0.71
N SER A 112 -10.60 5.53 -1.80
CA SER A 112 -10.85 6.06 -3.14
C SER A 112 -11.69 5.07 -3.95
N PRO A 113 -12.78 5.50 -4.62
CA PRO A 113 -13.44 4.69 -5.62
C PRO A 113 -12.47 4.35 -6.77
N VAL A 114 -12.46 3.10 -7.21
CA VAL A 114 -11.59 2.62 -8.28
C VAL A 114 -12.33 1.70 -9.25
N GLY A 115 -11.89 1.72 -10.51
CA GLY A 115 -12.27 0.75 -11.53
C GLY A 115 -11.41 -0.51 -11.51
N PRO A 116 -11.43 -1.31 -12.58
CA PRO A 116 -10.57 -2.49 -12.73
C PRO A 116 -9.09 -2.08 -12.75
N TYR A 117 -8.23 -2.95 -12.19
CA TYR A 117 -6.79 -2.68 -12.15
C TYR A 117 -6.15 -2.70 -13.54
N TYR A 118 -6.58 -3.63 -14.38
CA TYR A 118 -6.17 -3.74 -15.79
C TYR A 118 -7.34 -3.30 -16.67
N PRO A 119 -7.17 -2.21 -17.45
CA PRO A 119 -8.19 -1.79 -18.43
C PRO A 119 -8.45 -2.86 -19.48
N GLU A 120 -7.44 -3.70 -19.81
CA GLU A 120 -7.50 -4.81 -20.75
C GLU A 120 -8.33 -6.00 -20.24
N GLY A 121 -8.73 -5.99 -18.95
CA GLY A 121 -9.47 -7.08 -18.35
C GLY A 121 -8.65 -8.38 -18.25
N LEU A 122 -9.09 -9.43 -18.95
CA LEU A 122 -8.41 -10.75 -19.00
C LEU A 122 -7.53 -10.93 -20.24
N ASP A 123 -7.39 -9.92 -21.10
CA ASP A 123 -6.52 -9.99 -22.26
C ASP A 123 -5.03 -10.09 -21.85
N PRO A 124 -4.21 -10.85 -22.61
CA PRO A 124 -2.80 -10.99 -22.27
C PRO A 124 -2.06 -9.66 -22.40
N VAL A 125 -1.17 -9.39 -21.45
CA VAL A 125 -0.32 -8.19 -21.42
C VAL A 125 1.14 -8.54 -21.70
N LYS A 126 1.89 -7.55 -22.21
CA LYS A 126 3.34 -7.70 -22.42
C LYS A 126 4.08 -7.35 -21.15
N ILE A 127 5.01 -8.21 -20.75
CA ILE A 127 5.83 -8.03 -19.54
C ILE A 127 7.28 -7.85 -19.94
N TYR A 128 7.92 -6.79 -19.44
CA TYR A 128 9.34 -6.50 -19.62
C TYR A 128 10.17 -7.29 -18.58
N VAL A 129 11.14 -8.06 -19.05
CA VAL A 129 12.09 -8.76 -18.17
C VAL A 129 13.21 -7.79 -17.80
N GLU A 130 13.33 -7.45 -16.53
CA GLU A 130 14.37 -6.55 -16.03
C GLU A 130 15.63 -7.33 -15.68
N THR A 131 16.76 -6.88 -16.24
CA THR A 131 18.06 -7.56 -16.10
C THR A 131 19.15 -6.68 -15.49
N GLU A 132 18.90 -5.38 -15.33
CA GLU A 132 19.86 -4.43 -14.75
C GLU A 132 19.56 -4.08 -13.29
N PHE A 133 18.27 -3.80 -13.01
CA PHE A 133 17.82 -3.38 -11.69
C PHE A 133 17.24 -4.57 -10.93
N VAL A 134 17.47 -4.58 -9.62
CA VAL A 134 16.87 -5.55 -8.70
C VAL A 134 15.86 -4.86 -7.80
N ARG A 135 14.70 -5.52 -7.58
CA ARG A 135 13.66 -5.02 -6.67
C ARG A 135 13.90 -5.46 -5.23
N ALA A 136 14.42 -6.65 -5.05
CA ALA A 136 14.61 -7.26 -3.74
C ALA A 136 15.90 -8.07 -3.72
N VAL A 137 16.60 -8.02 -2.59
CA VAL A 137 17.83 -8.77 -2.36
C VAL A 137 17.74 -9.53 -1.03
N LYS A 138 18.55 -10.59 -0.87
CA LYS A 138 18.62 -11.34 0.38
C LYS A 138 18.99 -10.41 1.54
N GLY A 139 18.22 -10.46 2.63
CA GLY A 139 18.43 -9.59 3.80
C GLY A 139 17.89 -8.16 3.65
N GLY A 140 17.37 -7.78 2.47
CA GLY A 140 16.75 -6.50 2.22
C GLY A 140 15.31 -6.38 2.75
N THR A 141 14.55 -5.44 2.20
CA THR A 141 13.16 -5.14 2.58
C THR A 141 12.12 -5.67 1.58
N GLY A 142 12.51 -6.59 0.69
CA GLY A 142 11.67 -7.04 -0.42
C GLY A 142 10.29 -7.58 -0.03
N PHE A 143 10.17 -8.22 1.15
CA PHE A 143 8.90 -8.72 1.70
C PHE A 143 8.10 -7.66 2.46
N THR A 144 8.70 -6.49 2.74
CA THR A 144 8.09 -5.39 3.48
C THR A 144 7.26 -4.53 2.53
N LYS A 145 6.04 -4.20 2.91
CA LYS A 145 5.20 -3.30 2.11
C LYS A 145 5.48 -1.84 2.50
N THR A 146 6.57 -1.29 1.96
CA THR A 146 7.14 0.03 2.25
C THR A 146 7.45 0.81 0.97
N GLY A 147 7.34 2.13 1.00
CA GLY A 147 7.51 3.02 -0.16
C GLY A 147 8.87 2.91 -0.84
N GLY A 148 9.94 2.63 -0.08
CA GLY A 148 11.29 2.44 -0.64
C GLY A 148 11.35 1.36 -1.73
N ASN A 149 10.64 0.23 -1.53
CA ASN A 149 10.56 -0.83 -2.54
C ASN A 149 9.85 -0.38 -3.82
N TYR A 150 8.90 0.53 -3.70
CA TYR A 150 8.16 1.06 -4.85
C TYR A 150 8.94 2.17 -5.54
N ALA A 151 9.61 3.03 -4.79
CA ALA A 151 10.48 4.06 -5.34
C ALA A 151 11.62 3.45 -6.18
N SER A 152 12.27 2.39 -5.69
CA SER A 152 13.32 1.69 -6.43
C SER A 152 12.85 1.06 -7.75
N SER A 153 11.56 0.76 -7.89
CA SER A 153 10.99 0.18 -9.10
C SER A 153 10.68 1.19 -10.22
N LEU A 154 10.68 2.49 -9.94
CA LEU A 154 10.19 3.53 -10.86
C LEU A 154 10.98 3.59 -12.17
N LYS A 155 12.30 3.47 -12.12
CA LYS A 155 13.14 3.55 -13.33
C LYS A 155 12.83 2.41 -14.31
N ALA A 156 12.77 1.17 -13.81
CA ALA A 156 12.46 0.01 -14.65
C ALA A 156 11.03 0.08 -15.21
N GLN A 157 10.06 0.57 -14.40
CA GLN A 157 8.69 0.79 -14.88
C GLN A 157 8.63 1.85 -15.99
N ALA A 158 9.38 2.94 -15.86
CA ALA A 158 9.47 3.98 -16.90
C ALA A 158 10.04 3.41 -18.21
N VAL A 159 11.14 2.65 -18.14
CA VAL A 159 11.74 1.97 -19.31
C VAL A 159 10.76 0.98 -19.96
N ALA A 160 10.08 0.16 -19.15
CA ALA A 160 9.08 -0.77 -19.65
C ALA A 160 7.95 -0.05 -20.40
N LYS A 161 7.45 1.06 -19.82
CA LYS A 161 6.40 1.88 -20.44
C LYS A 161 6.86 2.51 -21.77
N GLU A 162 8.06 3.06 -21.84
CA GLU A 162 8.65 3.59 -23.09
C GLU A 162 8.72 2.53 -24.20
N LYS A 163 8.96 1.27 -23.81
CA LYS A 163 9.01 0.11 -24.71
C LYS A 163 7.62 -0.54 -24.93
N HIS A 164 6.53 0.09 -24.48
CA HIS A 164 5.15 -0.41 -24.62
C HIS A 164 4.88 -1.76 -23.93
N TYR A 165 5.52 -2.00 -22.78
CA TYR A 165 5.20 -3.10 -21.89
C TYR A 165 4.29 -2.61 -20.74
N THR A 166 3.41 -3.49 -20.27
CA THR A 166 2.43 -3.16 -19.22
C THR A 166 3.04 -3.31 -17.82
N GLN A 167 3.92 -4.28 -17.63
CA GLN A 167 4.51 -4.62 -16.33
C GLN A 167 5.99 -5.02 -16.47
N VAL A 168 6.66 -5.09 -15.32
CA VAL A 168 8.05 -5.54 -15.19
C VAL A 168 8.08 -6.89 -14.47
N LEU A 169 8.77 -7.88 -15.04
CA LEU A 169 9.17 -9.11 -14.35
C LEU A 169 10.54 -8.89 -13.72
N TRP A 170 10.58 -8.99 -12.42
CA TRP A 170 11.81 -8.89 -11.64
C TRP A 170 12.45 -10.25 -11.48
N LEU A 171 13.74 -10.33 -11.70
CA LEU A 171 14.54 -11.55 -11.50
C LEU A 171 15.15 -11.54 -10.08
N ASP A 172 15.59 -12.73 -9.66
CA ASP A 172 16.40 -12.88 -8.45
C ASP A 172 17.73 -12.15 -8.62
N GLY A 173 18.16 -11.47 -7.55
CA GLY A 173 19.44 -10.74 -7.54
C GLY A 173 20.61 -11.62 -7.11
#